data_73e48847b93b5e5b8b902d55c9e57fea
#
_entry.id   73e48847b93b5e5b8b902d55c9e57fea
#
_cell.length_a   1.000
_cell.length_b   1.000
_cell.length_c   1.000
_cell.angle_alpha   90.00
_cell.angle_beta   90.00
_cell.angle_gamma   90.00
#
_symmetry.space_group_name_H-M   'P 1'
#
loop_
_entity.id
_entity.type
_entity.pdbx_description
1 polymer ?
#
loop_
_entity_poly.entity_id
_entity_poly.type
_entity_poly.pdbx_seq_one_letter_code
_entity_poly.pdbx_strand_id
1 'polypeptide(L)'
;MRVIKLVLFIFFSLIVALSLTGCKKFLDQFPNKVDVTFDPNGGRWKDGGTDNVTQNGTEGEEFTLPYRPYKVYDAKYDESTDKTVIQQYKFEGWTLQGSSTLIYNEYDTYGAFPEEDKVYAAKWGSQEKITESGNTESNYQ
;
A
#
# COMPACT_ATOMS: atom_id res chain seq x y z
N MET A 1 -53.59 26.21 -26.93
CA MET A 1 -52.69 26.71 -25.85
C MET A 1 -52.39 25.68 -24.75
N ARG A 2 -53.32 24.86 -24.29
CA ARG A 2 -53.05 23.85 -23.24
C ARG A 2 -52.16 22.68 -23.72
N VAL A 3 -52.34 22.22 -24.96
CA VAL A 3 -51.56 21.09 -25.54
C VAL A 3 -50.08 21.44 -25.72
N ILE A 4 -49.77 22.66 -26.15
CA ILE A 4 -48.37 23.12 -26.35
C ILE A 4 -47.61 23.19 -25.02
N LYS A 5 -48.25 23.63 -23.93
CA LYS A 5 -47.65 23.64 -22.60
C LYS A 5 -47.35 22.23 -22.08
N LEU A 6 -48.22 21.27 -22.36
CA LEU A 6 -48.05 19.88 -21.96
C LEU A 6 -46.86 19.22 -22.69
N VAL A 7 -46.74 19.46 -24.01
CA VAL A 7 -45.68 18.91 -24.84
C VAL A 7 -44.32 19.51 -24.42
N LEU A 8 -44.25 20.81 -24.10
CA LEU A 8 -43.00 21.46 -23.60
C LEU A 8 -42.57 20.87 -22.23
N PHE A 9 -43.54 20.56 -21.36
CA PHE A 9 -43.25 20.00 -20.04
C PHE A 9 -42.69 18.58 -20.12
N ILE A 10 -43.26 17.78 -21.04
CA ILE A 10 -42.76 16.40 -21.29
C ILE A 10 -41.36 16.43 -21.91
N PHE A 11 -41.09 17.34 -22.85
CA PHE A 11 -39.76 17.50 -23.45
C PHE A 11 -38.69 17.94 -22.43
N PHE A 12 -39.04 18.88 -21.54
CA PHE A 12 -38.12 19.35 -20.49
C PHE A 12 -37.83 18.28 -19.45
N SER A 13 -38.87 17.49 -19.09
CA SER A 13 -38.71 16.34 -18.19
C SER A 13 -37.83 15.23 -18.78
N LEU A 14 -37.92 14.99 -20.09
CA LEU A 14 -37.10 13.99 -20.77
C LEU A 14 -35.62 14.41 -20.88
N ILE A 15 -35.33 15.71 -21.09
CA ILE A 15 -33.99 16.24 -21.16
C ILE A 15 -33.30 16.16 -19.79
N VAL A 16 -34.01 16.45 -18.70
CA VAL A 16 -33.47 16.36 -17.34
C VAL A 16 -33.18 14.90 -16.94
N ALA A 17 -34.04 13.95 -17.36
CA ALA A 17 -33.82 12.53 -17.09
C ALA A 17 -32.59 11.97 -17.86
N LEU A 18 -32.35 12.44 -19.08
CA LEU A 18 -31.18 12.04 -19.89
C LEU A 18 -29.85 12.64 -19.38
N SER A 19 -29.88 13.82 -18.76
CA SER A 19 -28.67 14.43 -18.21
C SER A 19 -28.19 13.78 -16.91
N LEU A 20 -29.09 13.17 -16.13
CA LEU A 20 -28.74 12.48 -14.88
C LEU A 20 -28.13 11.08 -15.10
N THR A 21 -28.47 10.43 -16.21
CA THR A 21 -27.90 9.12 -16.56
C THR A 21 -26.58 9.22 -17.34
N GLY A 22 -26.32 10.36 -18.00
CA GLY A 22 -25.09 10.60 -18.75
C GLY A 22 -23.87 10.90 -17.90
N CYS A 23 -24.04 11.53 -16.73
CA CYS A 23 -22.91 11.92 -15.86
C CYS A 23 -22.22 10.72 -15.21
N LYS A 24 -22.93 9.68 -14.80
CA LYS A 24 -22.30 8.47 -14.25
C LYS A 24 -21.43 7.74 -15.27
N LYS A 25 -21.94 7.53 -16.49
CA LYS A 25 -21.17 6.86 -17.56
C LYS A 25 -19.94 7.65 -18.03
N PHE A 26 -19.96 8.97 -17.90
CA PHE A 26 -18.83 9.80 -18.30
C PHE A 26 -17.71 9.79 -17.24
N LEU A 27 -18.04 9.71 -15.95
CA LEU A 27 -17.06 9.59 -14.87
C LEU A 27 -16.42 8.20 -14.84
N ASP A 28 -17.17 7.14 -15.17
CA ASP A 28 -16.65 5.76 -15.27
C ASP A 28 -15.68 5.57 -16.48
N GLN A 29 -15.56 6.55 -17.36
CA GLN A 29 -14.66 6.48 -18.51
C GLN A 29 -13.23 6.88 -18.19
N PHE A 30 -12.98 7.49 -17.02
CA PHE A 30 -11.66 7.84 -16.55
C PHE A 30 -11.26 6.90 -15.40
N PRO A 31 -10.26 6.04 -15.59
CA PRO A 31 -9.81 5.16 -14.53
C PRO A 31 -9.35 5.99 -13.32
N ASN A 32 -9.85 5.63 -12.15
CA ASN A 32 -9.49 6.28 -10.90
C ASN A 32 -7.99 6.03 -10.63
N LYS A 33 -7.22 7.12 -10.50
CA LYS A 33 -5.81 7.04 -10.09
C LYS A 33 -5.75 7.13 -8.59
N VAL A 34 -5.01 6.21 -7.99
CA VAL A 34 -4.86 6.08 -6.54
C VAL A 34 -3.41 5.90 -6.15
N ASP A 35 -3.09 6.36 -4.95
CA ASP A 35 -1.79 6.20 -4.33
C ASP A 35 -1.84 5.11 -3.25
N VAL A 36 -0.86 4.22 -3.31
CA VAL A 36 -0.61 3.24 -2.26
C VAL A 36 0.74 3.56 -1.62
N THR A 37 0.73 3.89 -0.35
CA THR A 37 1.94 4.26 0.41
C THR A 37 2.28 3.18 1.42
N PHE A 38 3.55 2.80 1.50
CA PHE A 38 4.11 1.83 2.44
C PHE A 38 5.03 2.54 3.42
N ASP A 39 4.66 2.47 4.69
CA ASP A 39 5.41 3.00 5.84
C ASP A 39 6.18 1.85 6.50
N PRO A 40 7.53 1.89 6.56
CA PRO A 40 8.30 0.87 7.24
C PRO A 40 8.08 0.84 8.75
N ASN A 41 7.32 1.77 9.31
CA ASN A 41 6.87 1.81 10.70
C ASN A 41 8.01 1.59 11.71
N GLY A 42 9.03 2.44 11.61
CA GLY A 42 10.24 2.37 12.43
C GLY A 42 11.22 1.27 12.02
N GLY A 43 10.98 0.60 10.88
CA GLY A 43 11.95 -0.24 10.20
C GLY A 43 12.75 0.54 9.16
N ARG A 44 13.56 -0.19 8.39
CA ARG A 44 14.40 0.33 7.30
C ARG A 44 14.20 -0.53 6.05
N TRP A 45 14.30 0.08 4.90
CA TRP A 45 14.37 -0.63 3.62
C TRP A 45 15.76 -1.26 3.43
N LYS A 46 15.89 -2.14 2.42
CA LYS A 46 17.14 -2.83 2.11
C LYS A 46 18.33 -1.88 1.86
N ASP A 47 18.08 -0.70 1.35
CA ASP A 47 19.07 0.36 1.12
C ASP A 47 19.37 1.21 2.36
N GLY A 48 18.75 0.89 3.51
CA GLY A 48 18.88 1.61 4.77
C GLY A 48 17.93 2.79 4.93
N GLY A 49 17.13 3.13 3.89
CA GLY A 49 16.14 4.21 3.91
C GLY A 49 15.01 3.96 4.92
N THR A 50 14.43 5.03 5.43
CA THR A 50 13.31 5.00 6.40
C THR A 50 12.07 5.71 5.89
N ASP A 51 12.16 6.35 4.73
CA ASP A 51 11.06 7.11 4.14
C ASP A 51 9.97 6.19 3.59
N ASN A 52 8.76 6.70 3.54
CA ASN A 52 7.64 5.99 2.95
C ASN A 52 7.86 5.79 1.44
N VAL A 53 7.43 4.66 0.93
CA VAL A 53 7.44 4.34 -0.50
C VAL A 53 6.02 4.43 -1.05
N THR A 54 5.80 5.28 -2.06
CA THR A 54 4.49 5.45 -2.69
C THR A 54 4.51 4.92 -4.13
N GLN A 55 3.47 4.19 -4.49
CA GLN A 55 3.21 3.72 -5.84
C GLN A 55 1.88 4.32 -6.31
N ASN A 56 1.84 4.78 -7.56
CA ASN A 56 0.64 5.33 -8.19
C ASN A 56 0.17 4.38 -9.28
N GLY A 57 -1.12 4.09 -9.32
CA GLY A 57 -1.72 3.22 -10.32
C GLY A 57 -3.20 3.47 -10.51
N THR A 58 -3.83 2.58 -11.25
CA THR A 58 -5.27 2.61 -11.52
C THR A 58 -5.96 1.60 -10.62
N GLU A 59 -7.10 1.96 -10.05
CA GLU A 59 -7.96 1.05 -9.30
C GLU A 59 -8.10 -0.32 -10.00
N GLY A 60 -7.87 -1.40 -9.25
CA GLY A 60 -7.96 -2.77 -9.72
C GLY A 60 -6.72 -3.28 -10.48
N GLU A 61 -5.79 -2.42 -10.91
CA GLU A 61 -4.50 -2.88 -11.47
C GLU A 61 -3.63 -3.52 -10.39
N GLU A 62 -2.82 -4.49 -10.79
CA GLU A 62 -1.87 -5.15 -9.90
C GLU A 62 -0.65 -4.25 -9.66
N PHE A 63 -0.13 -4.24 -8.44
CA PHE A 63 1.15 -3.66 -8.08
C PHE A 63 2.04 -4.68 -7.37
N THR A 64 3.35 -4.51 -7.47
CA THR A 64 4.31 -5.31 -6.71
C THR A 64 4.50 -4.70 -5.32
N LEU A 65 4.34 -5.52 -4.28
CA LEU A 65 4.64 -5.11 -2.90
C LEU A 65 6.13 -4.76 -2.78
N PRO A 66 6.50 -3.72 -2.02
CA PRO A 66 7.90 -3.40 -1.79
C PRO A 66 8.60 -4.55 -1.07
N TYR A 67 9.90 -4.68 -1.29
CA TYR A 67 10.70 -5.64 -0.54
C TYR A 67 10.49 -5.40 0.96
N ARG A 68 10.34 -6.50 1.73
CA ARG A 68 10.11 -6.41 3.18
C ARG A 68 11.16 -5.54 3.87
N PRO A 69 10.77 -4.60 4.72
CA PRO A 69 11.70 -3.84 5.53
C PRO A 69 12.30 -4.72 6.63
N TYR A 70 13.33 -4.24 7.29
CA TYR A 70 13.89 -4.86 8.49
C TYR A 70 13.88 -3.88 9.66
N LYS A 71 13.82 -4.40 10.88
CA LYS A 71 13.85 -3.60 12.11
C LYS A 71 14.82 -4.25 13.10
N VAL A 72 16.10 -3.92 12.91
CA VAL A 72 17.20 -4.40 13.74
C VAL A 72 17.36 -3.47 14.94
N TYR A 73 17.56 -4.04 16.12
CA TYR A 73 17.87 -3.28 17.32
C TYR A 73 19.28 -3.58 17.88
N ASP A 74 19.92 -4.67 17.42
CA ASP A 74 21.30 -4.99 17.72
C ASP A 74 21.88 -5.87 16.61
N ALA A 75 23.12 -5.61 16.21
CA ALA A 75 23.86 -6.46 15.30
C ALA A 75 25.32 -6.50 15.77
N LYS A 76 25.88 -7.70 15.95
CA LYS A 76 27.23 -7.87 16.48
C LYS A 76 27.97 -8.97 15.76
N TYR A 77 29.15 -8.66 15.26
CA TYR A 77 30.06 -9.62 14.66
C TYR A 77 30.83 -10.41 15.73
N ASP A 78 30.89 -11.72 15.55
CA ASP A 78 31.66 -12.66 16.38
C ASP A 78 32.81 -13.23 15.54
N GLU A 79 34.03 -12.72 15.79
CA GLU A 79 35.23 -13.15 15.09
C GLU A 79 35.56 -14.64 15.28
N SER A 80 35.16 -15.23 16.41
CA SER A 80 35.43 -16.65 16.71
C SER A 80 34.68 -17.61 15.83
N THR A 81 33.52 -17.22 15.36
CA THR A 81 32.64 -18.03 14.50
C THR A 81 32.54 -17.51 13.07
N ASP A 82 33.14 -16.36 12.76
CA ASP A 82 33.00 -15.63 11.49
C ASP A 82 31.53 -15.41 11.13
N LYS A 83 30.73 -14.92 12.10
CA LYS A 83 29.31 -14.68 11.93
C LYS A 83 28.87 -13.37 12.56
N THR A 84 27.91 -12.71 11.90
CA THR A 84 27.19 -11.60 12.50
C THR A 84 25.88 -12.09 13.10
N VAL A 85 25.69 -11.81 14.38
CA VAL A 85 24.45 -12.09 15.10
C VAL A 85 23.59 -10.85 15.07
N ILE A 86 22.40 -10.96 14.50
CA ILE A 86 21.44 -9.88 14.29
C ILE A 86 20.22 -10.15 15.16
N GLN A 87 19.86 -9.19 15.98
CA GLN A 87 18.66 -9.20 16.79
C GLN A 87 17.66 -8.22 16.18
N GLN A 88 16.54 -8.72 15.72
CA GLN A 88 15.53 -7.93 14.99
C GLN A 88 14.11 -8.30 15.40
N TYR A 89 13.17 -7.48 14.96
CA TYR A 89 11.75 -7.83 15.01
C TYR A 89 11.35 -8.56 13.73
N LYS A 90 10.57 -9.63 13.87
CA LYS A 90 10.03 -10.36 12.73
C LYS A 90 9.06 -9.48 11.96
N PHE A 91 9.25 -9.35 10.65
CA PHE A 91 8.26 -8.74 9.77
C PHE A 91 7.10 -9.73 9.54
N GLU A 92 5.88 -9.33 9.85
CA GLU A 92 4.68 -10.17 9.68
C GLU A 92 3.88 -9.82 8.42
N GLY A 93 4.09 -8.64 7.86
CA GLY A 93 3.36 -8.17 6.69
C GLY A 93 2.90 -6.72 6.82
N TRP A 94 1.86 -6.37 6.10
CA TRP A 94 1.33 -5.01 5.99
C TRP A 94 -0.09 -4.93 6.54
N THR A 95 -0.35 -3.91 7.34
CA THR A 95 -1.69 -3.54 7.83
C THR A 95 -2.09 -2.19 7.28
N LEU A 96 -3.38 -1.88 7.21
CA LEU A 96 -3.77 -0.47 7.06
C LEU A 96 -3.26 0.33 8.26
N GLN A 97 -2.80 1.55 8.01
CA GLN A 97 -2.36 2.44 9.08
C GLN A 97 -3.45 2.60 10.15
N GLY A 98 -3.08 2.38 11.41
CA GLY A 98 -4.02 2.40 12.55
C GLY A 98 -4.82 1.11 12.75
N SER A 99 -4.62 0.08 11.93
CA SER A 99 -5.24 -1.24 12.08
C SER A 99 -4.21 -2.28 12.54
N SER A 100 -4.66 -3.33 13.20
CA SER A 100 -3.84 -4.51 13.53
C SER A 100 -4.07 -5.69 12.59
N THR A 101 -5.06 -5.60 11.70
CA THR A 101 -5.42 -6.68 10.77
C THR A 101 -4.49 -6.67 9.57
N LEU A 102 -3.85 -7.81 9.29
CA LEU A 102 -3.02 -7.99 8.09
C LEU A 102 -3.88 -7.89 6.83
N ILE A 103 -3.40 -7.08 5.89
CA ILE A 103 -3.91 -7.01 4.52
C ILE A 103 -3.04 -7.87 3.60
N TYR A 104 -1.72 -7.78 3.76
CA TYR A 104 -0.74 -8.59 3.05
C TYR A 104 0.18 -9.24 4.09
N ASN A 105 0.41 -10.55 3.96
CA ASN A 105 1.33 -11.28 4.82
C ASN A 105 2.78 -11.18 4.31
N GLU A 106 3.73 -11.69 5.09
CA GLU A 106 5.17 -11.63 4.79
C GLU A 106 5.60 -12.35 3.49
N TYR A 107 4.73 -13.17 2.91
CA TYR A 107 5.00 -13.95 1.68
C TYR A 107 4.28 -13.38 0.45
N ASP A 108 3.37 -12.43 0.63
CA ASP A 108 2.67 -11.82 -0.49
C ASP A 108 3.65 -10.94 -1.29
N THR A 109 3.57 -11.02 -2.59
CA THR A 109 4.42 -10.26 -3.52
C THR A 109 3.66 -9.25 -4.36
N TYR A 110 2.35 -9.41 -4.46
CA TYR A 110 1.48 -8.58 -5.28
C TYR A 110 0.25 -8.13 -4.50
N GLY A 111 -0.25 -6.96 -4.84
CA GLY A 111 -1.51 -6.41 -4.38
C GLY A 111 -2.29 -5.81 -5.54
N ALA A 112 -3.49 -5.34 -5.28
CA ALA A 112 -4.29 -4.58 -6.25
C ALA A 112 -4.54 -3.16 -5.73
N PHE A 113 -4.44 -2.16 -6.63
CA PHE A 113 -4.75 -0.78 -6.29
C PHE A 113 -6.20 -0.67 -5.80
N PRO A 114 -6.43 -0.12 -4.60
CA PRO A 114 -7.77 0.01 -4.01
C PRO A 114 -8.59 1.11 -4.69
N GLU A 115 -9.85 1.27 -4.26
CA GLU A 115 -10.75 2.31 -4.76
C GLU A 115 -10.32 3.74 -4.35
N GLU A 116 -9.52 3.87 -3.30
CA GLU A 116 -9.04 5.15 -2.74
C GLU A 116 -7.61 5.02 -2.20
N ASP A 117 -6.93 6.14 -2.02
CA ASP A 117 -5.58 6.18 -1.46
C ASP A 117 -5.49 5.43 -0.13
N LYS A 118 -4.47 4.60 0.01
CA LYS A 118 -4.22 3.81 1.23
C LYS A 118 -2.78 3.95 1.71
N VAL A 119 -2.64 3.97 3.02
CA VAL A 119 -1.34 3.86 3.70
C VAL A 119 -1.29 2.52 4.42
N TYR A 120 -0.31 1.71 4.05
CA TYR A 120 -0.01 0.45 4.70
C TYR A 120 1.21 0.62 5.59
N ALA A 121 1.12 0.16 6.84
CA ALA A 121 2.23 0.18 7.80
C ALA A 121 2.79 -1.24 7.99
N ALA A 122 4.11 -1.35 8.10
CA ALA A 122 4.76 -2.60 8.43
C ALA A 122 4.29 -3.09 9.80
N LYS A 123 3.88 -4.36 9.89
CA LYS A 123 3.57 -5.02 11.14
C LYS A 123 4.78 -5.80 11.63
N TRP A 124 5.17 -5.53 12.85
CA TRP A 124 6.28 -6.16 13.52
C TRP A 124 5.78 -7.15 14.58
N GLY A 125 6.31 -8.37 14.53
CA GLY A 125 6.01 -9.44 15.46
C GLY A 125 7.01 -9.50 16.62
N SER A 126 7.25 -10.74 17.12
CA SER A 126 8.19 -11.00 18.19
C SER A 126 9.63 -10.72 17.76
N GLN A 127 10.49 -10.53 18.75
CA GLN A 127 11.93 -10.48 18.54
C GLN A 127 12.45 -11.85 18.08
N GLU A 128 13.36 -11.82 17.12
CA GLU A 128 14.04 -13.00 16.61
C GLU A 128 15.55 -12.74 16.51
N LYS A 129 16.31 -13.82 16.52
CA LYS A 129 17.77 -13.81 16.33
C LYS A 129 18.07 -14.56 15.04
N ILE A 130 18.74 -13.86 14.12
CA ILE A 130 19.26 -14.47 12.89
C ILE A 130 20.79 -14.39 12.88
N THR A 131 21.43 -15.17 12.03
CA THR A 131 22.86 -15.23 11.92
C THR A 131 23.27 -15.22 10.46
N GLU A 132 24.18 -14.32 10.11
CA GLU A 132 24.77 -14.22 8.76
C GLU A 132 26.25 -14.60 8.82
N SER A 133 26.78 -15.14 7.71
CA SER A 133 28.19 -15.45 7.57
C SER A 133 28.99 -14.16 7.30
N GLY A 134 30.16 -14.06 7.92
CA GLY A 134 31.05 -12.90 7.77
C GLY A 134 30.63 -11.69 8.59
N ASN A 135 31.41 -10.62 8.47
CA ASN A 135 31.12 -9.35 9.13
C ASN A 135 30.16 -8.49 8.30
N THR A 136 28.89 -8.57 8.62
CA THR A 136 27.80 -7.77 8.00
C THR A 136 27.24 -6.71 8.95
N GLU A 137 27.87 -6.49 10.13
CA GLU A 137 27.41 -5.57 11.17
C GLU A 137 27.12 -4.16 10.65
N SER A 138 27.99 -3.64 9.76
CA SER A 138 27.84 -2.31 9.18
C SER A 138 26.59 -2.12 8.30
N ASN A 139 25.97 -3.22 7.85
CA ASN A 139 24.75 -3.16 7.04
C ASN A 139 23.51 -2.78 7.88
N TYR A 140 23.65 -2.81 9.22
CA TYR A 140 22.54 -2.65 10.16
C TYR A 140 22.68 -1.45 11.10
N GLN A 141 23.70 -0.61 10.90
CA GLN A 141 23.98 0.60 11.70
C GLN A 141 23.33 1.86 11.16
#